data_98c0026622854c18bae11ae19efa3fae
#
_entry.id   98c0026622854c18bae11ae19efa3fae
#
_cell.length_a   1.000
_cell.length_b   1.000
_cell.length_c   1.000
_cell.angle_alpha   90.00
_cell.angle_beta   90.00
_cell.angle_gamma   90.00
#
_symmetry.space_group_name_H-M   'P 1'
#
loop_
_entity.id
_entity.type
_entity.pdbx_description
1 polymer ?
#
loop_
_entity_poly.entity_id
_entity_poly.type
_entity_poly.pdbx_seq_one_letter_code
_entity_poly.pdbx_strand_id
1 'polypeptide(L)'
;YYVISRIIEKIVGMPVDEWALKNLFNPLHFEYVSWGRCPQGHTFCGSGLSLRTRDMAKFGMIYANNGVYEGRRYLSEEWIKLATNVFKVDDFGGYGYAVQKTAYMKENEFYLVGAGDQTVVFRIGKPQVIAFHAAGAGGHLGLLKTVVDIMRED
;
A
#
# COMPACT_ATOMS: atom_id res chain seq x y z
N TYR A 1 -13.23 -4.98 -3.29
CA TYR A 1 -12.52 -3.86 -3.94
C TYR A 1 -13.08 -3.54 -5.33
N TYR A 2 -13.52 -4.51 -6.15
CA TYR A 2 -14.06 -4.22 -7.48
C TYR A 2 -15.29 -3.28 -7.47
N VAL A 3 -16.22 -3.46 -6.52
CA VAL A 3 -17.37 -2.55 -6.35
C VAL A 3 -16.91 -1.13 -6.03
N ILE A 4 -15.85 -1.00 -5.22
CA ILE A 4 -15.27 0.31 -4.89
C ILE A 4 -14.72 0.99 -6.15
N SER A 5 -14.07 0.24 -7.05
CA SER A 5 -13.60 0.81 -8.32
C SER A 5 -14.74 1.40 -9.15
N ARG A 6 -15.87 0.70 -9.19
CA ARG A 6 -17.06 1.18 -9.92
C ARG A 6 -17.63 2.47 -9.33
N ILE A 7 -17.61 2.59 -8.01
CA ILE A 7 -18.04 3.82 -7.32
C ILE A 7 -17.08 4.97 -7.64
N ILE A 8 -15.77 4.72 -7.55
CA ILE A 8 -14.74 5.73 -7.87
C ILE A 8 -14.88 6.18 -9.33
N GLU A 9 -14.96 5.27 -10.29
CA GLU A 9 -15.13 5.60 -11.72
C GLU A 9 -16.35 6.50 -11.96
N LYS A 10 -17.47 6.21 -11.27
CA LYS A 10 -18.67 7.05 -11.35
C LYS A 10 -18.47 8.46 -10.79
N ILE A 11 -17.68 8.59 -9.73
CA ILE A 11 -17.39 9.89 -9.10
C ILE A 11 -16.41 10.71 -9.95
N VAL A 12 -15.35 10.09 -10.45
CA VAL A 12 -14.27 10.79 -11.17
C VAL A 12 -14.53 10.92 -12.68
N GLY A 13 -15.52 10.20 -13.23
CA GLY A 13 -15.93 10.25 -14.63
C GLY A 13 -14.97 9.57 -15.60
N MET A 14 -14.03 8.72 -15.11
CA MET A 14 -13.06 7.99 -15.93
C MET A 14 -12.64 6.68 -15.25
N PRO A 15 -12.01 5.73 -15.97
CA PRO A 15 -11.44 4.52 -15.38
C PRO A 15 -10.43 4.83 -14.26
N VAL A 16 -10.43 3.99 -13.20
CA VAL A 16 -9.57 4.24 -12.02
C VAL A 16 -8.10 4.22 -12.36
N ASP A 17 -7.66 3.34 -13.27
CA ASP A 17 -6.26 3.28 -13.70
C ASP A 17 -5.82 4.55 -14.43
N GLU A 18 -6.67 5.16 -15.25
CA GLU A 18 -6.38 6.44 -15.91
C GLU A 18 -6.32 7.59 -14.88
N TRP A 19 -7.29 7.62 -13.95
CA TRP A 19 -7.28 8.60 -12.88
C TRP A 19 -6.03 8.47 -11.99
N ALA A 20 -5.67 7.24 -11.62
CA ALA A 20 -4.49 6.95 -10.81
C ALA A 20 -3.19 7.26 -11.54
N LEU A 21 -3.11 6.98 -12.85
CA LEU A 21 -1.97 7.35 -13.67
C LEU A 21 -1.71 8.86 -13.61
N LYS A 22 -2.76 9.65 -13.80
CA LYS A 22 -2.68 11.12 -13.80
C LYS A 22 -2.38 11.72 -12.42
N ASN A 23 -3.01 11.20 -11.36
CA ASN A 23 -3.03 11.86 -10.05
C ASN A 23 -2.06 11.25 -9.03
N LEU A 24 -1.59 10.02 -9.27
CA LEU A 24 -0.73 9.29 -8.36
C LEU A 24 0.55 8.81 -9.04
N PHE A 25 0.46 7.95 -10.06
CA PHE A 25 1.64 7.25 -10.58
C PHE A 25 2.61 8.19 -11.33
N ASN A 26 2.11 9.05 -12.23
CA ASN A 26 2.94 10.03 -12.93
C ASN A 26 3.58 11.05 -11.97
N PRO A 27 2.83 11.67 -11.03
CA PRO A 27 3.42 12.56 -10.04
C PRO A 27 4.44 11.92 -9.10
N LEU A 28 4.35 10.61 -8.87
CA LEU A 28 5.33 9.82 -8.11
C LEU A 28 6.48 9.30 -8.97
N HIS A 29 6.50 9.64 -10.25
CA HIS A 29 7.50 9.16 -11.21
C HIS A 29 7.64 7.63 -11.19
N PHE A 30 6.50 6.91 -11.25
CA PHE A 30 6.51 5.46 -11.40
C PHE A 30 7.01 5.11 -12.80
N GLU A 31 8.00 4.22 -12.87
CA GLU A 31 8.63 3.86 -14.14
C GLU A 31 7.86 2.81 -14.93
N TYR A 32 7.04 2.00 -14.23
CA TYR A 32 6.22 0.97 -14.86
C TYR A 32 4.91 0.80 -14.09
N VAL A 33 3.81 0.90 -14.81
CA VAL A 33 2.46 0.64 -14.29
C VAL A 33 1.68 -0.14 -15.34
N SER A 34 1.14 -1.28 -14.95
CA SER A 34 0.13 -2.00 -15.71
C SER A 34 -1.01 -2.41 -14.79
N TRP A 35 -2.24 -2.14 -15.19
CA TRP A 35 -3.41 -2.50 -14.39
C TRP A 35 -4.46 -3.17 -15.25
N GLY A 36 -4.92 -4.36 -14.83
CA GLY A 36 -5.91 -5.14 -15.57
C GLY A 36 -7.30 -4.51 -15.51
N ARG A 37 -8.04 -4.66 -16.64
CA ARG A 37 -9.45 -4.29 -16.76
C ARG A 37 -10.30 -5.53 -17.03
N CYS A 38 -11.55 -5.52 -16.59
CA CYS A 38 -12.54 -6.54 -16.94
C CYS A 38 -12.98 -6.41 -18.42
N PRO A 39 -13.69 -7.38 -19.00
CA PRO A 39 -14.17 -7.30 -20.39
C PRO A 39 -15.05 -6.10 -20.70
N GLN A 40 -15.67 -5.50 -19.69
CA GLN A 40 -16.46 -4.27 -19.81
C GLN A 40 -15.62 -2.99 -19.72
N GLY A 41 -14.27 -3.11 -19.62
CA GLY A 41 -13.33 -1.99 -19.59
C GLY A 41 -13.10 -1.36 -18.22
N HIS A 42 -13.63 -1.94 -17.12
CA HIS A 42 -13.47 -1.38 -15.77
C HIS A 42 -12.24 -1.93 -15.06
N THR A 43 -11.55 -1.07 -14.34
CA THR A 43 -10.31 -1.43 -13.62
C THR A 43 -10.54 -2.40 -12.47
N PHE A 44 -9.68 -3.41 -12.34
CA PHE A 44 -9.68 -4.33 -11.20
C PHE A 44 -8.97 -3.70 -10.00
N CYS A 45 -9.66 -2.99 -9.11
CA CYS A 45 -9.00 -2.39 -7.94
C CYS A 45 -8.57 -3.38 -6.84
N GLY A 46 -9.00 -4.63 -6.90
CA GLY A 46 -8.61 -5.66 -5.94
C GLY A 46 -7.43 -6.51 -6.39
N SER A 47 -7.02 -6.40 -7.65
CA SER A 47 -5.95 -7.22 -8.24
C SER A 47 -5.47 -6.65 -9.57
N GLY A 48 -4.48 -7.30 -10.18
CA GLY A 48 -4.03 -7.00 -11.54
C GLY A 48 -3.19 -5.72 -11.69
N LEU A 49 -2.83 -5.05 -10.60
CA LEU A 49 -1.87 -3.95 -10.63
C LEU A 49 -0.45 -4.51 -10.56
N SER A 50 0.36 -4.21 -11.57
CA SER A 50 1.78 -4.53 -11.64
C SER A 50 2.61 -3.27 -11.53
N LEU A 51 3.56 -3.26 -10.59
CA LEU A 51 4.48 -2.17 -10.30
C LEU A 51 5.89 -2.70 -10.12
N ARG A 52 6.90 -1.87 -10.29
CA ARG A 52 8.26 -2.18 -9.82
C ARG A 52 8.31 -2.12 -8.30
N THR A 53 9.12 -2.96 -7.67
CA THR A 53 9.29 -2.97 -6.20
C THR A 53 9.72 -1.60 -5.66
N ARG A 54 10.57 -0.87 -6.39
CA ARG A 54 10.97 0.51 -6.04
C ARG A 54 9.79 1.48 -6.03
N ASP A 55 8.84 1.33 -6.95
CA ASP A 55 7.65 2.19 -7.00
C ASP A 55 6.68 1.86 -5.87
N MET A 56 6.59 0.59 -5.47
CA MET A 56 5.86 0.21 -4.24
C MET A 56 6.44 0.89 -3.00
N ALA A 57 7.78 0.99 -2.89
CA ALA A 57 8.42 1.69 -1.78
C ALA A 57 8.07 3.19 -1.74
N LYS A 58 7.99 3.87 -2.90
CA LYS A 58 7.53 5.28 -2.96
C LYS A 58 6.13 5.44 -2.37
N PHE A 59 5.22 4.50 -2.66
CA PHE A 59 3.89 4.51 -2.07
C PHE A 59 3.94 4.34 -0.54
N GLY A 60 4.78 3.45 -0.04
CA GLY A 60 5.04 3.29 1.40
C GLY A 60 5.59 4.57 2.05
N MET A 61 6.45 5.32 1.34
CA MET A 61 6.99 6.58 1.83
C MET A 61 5.92 7.65 2.03
N ILE A 62 4.82 7.64 1.29
CA ILE A 62 3.66 8.53 1.53
C ILE A 62 3.11 8.28 2.94
N TYR A 63 2.92 7.01 3.31
CA TYR A 63 2.46 6.65 4.66
C TYR A 63 3.49 7.00 5.73
N ALA A 64 4.76 6.65 5.53
CA ALA A 64 5.83 6.91 6.48
C ALA A 64 5.99 8.41 6.80
N ASN A 65 5.73 9.28 5.81
CA ASN A 65 5.81 10.74 5.93
C ASN A 65 4.43 11.41 6.13
N ASN A 66 3.50 10.76 6.81
CA ASN A 66 2.18 11.32 7.14
C ASN A 66 1.43 11.91 5.92
N GLY A 67 1.47 11.21 4.79
CA GLY A 67 0.76 11.57 3.57
C GLY A 67 1.52 12.47 2.59
N VAL A 68 2.78 12.78 2.85
CA VAL A 68 3.62 13.66 2.01
C VAL A 68 4.75 12.87 1.34
N TYR A 69 5.02 13.14 0.07
CA TYR A 69 6.19 12.66 -0.65
C TYR A 69 6.74 13.75 -1.56
N GLU A 70 8.06 14.01 -1.50
CA GLU A 70 8.76 15.08 -2.26
C GLU A 70 8.06 16.45 -2.20
N GLY A 71 7.63 16.84 -0.99
CA GLY A 71 6.96 18.13 -0.74
C GLY A 71 5.49 18.20 -1.15
N ARG A 72 4.94 17.18 -1.81
CA ARG A 72 3.54 17.10 -2.21
C ARG A 72 2.72 16.24 -1.25
N ARG A 73 1.55 16.73 -0.83
CA ARG A 73 0.59 15.94 -0.06
C ARG A 73 -0.28 15.10 -0.99
N TYR A 74 -0.27 13.79 -0.77
CA TYR A 74 -1.09 12.80 -1.47
C TYR A 74 -2.25 12.29 -0.62
N LEU A 75 -2.04 12.17 0.70
CA LEU A 75 -3.04 11.71 1.67
C LEU A 75 -3.12 12.72 2.82
N SER A 76 -4.32 12.93 3.36
CA SER A 76 -4.47 13.76 4.55
C SER A 76 -3.96 13.03 5.80
N GLU A 77 -3.60 13.78 6.84
CA GLU A 77 -3.18 13.19 8.12
C GLU A 77 -4.34 12.43 8.79
N GLU A 78 -5.56 12.93 8.64
CA GLU A 78 -6.76 12.27 9.13
C GLU A 78 -6.94 10.90 8.45
N TRP A 79 -6.70 10.83 7.12
CA TRP A 79 -6.76 9.56 6.40
C TRP A 79 -5.68 8.60 6.88
N ILE A 80 -4.43 9.06 7.09
CA ILE A 80 -3.35 8.21 7.63
C ILE A 80 -3.76 7.64 8.99
N LYS A 81 -4.24 8.48 9.91
CA LYS A 81 -4.74 8.04 11.23
C LYS A 81 -5.88 7.02 11.10
N LEU A 82 -6.83 7.27 10.21
CA LEU A 82 -7.96 6.38 9.98
C LEU A 82 -7.50 5.04 9.38
N ALA A 83 -6.65 5.07 8.35
CA ALA A 83 -6.20 3.87 7.65
C ALA A 83 -5.33 2.96 8.54
N THR A 84 -4.59 3.54 9.47
CA THR A 84 -3.72 2.82 10.41
C THR A 84 -4.36 2.56 11.78
N ASN A 85 -5.61 2.98 11.98
CA ASN A 85 -6.42 2.53 13.11
C ASN A 85 -6.89 1.09 12.86
N VAL A 86 -5.98 0.14 13.07
CA VAL A 86 -6.23 -1.28 12.79
C VAL A 86 -7.07 -1.91 13.91
N PHE A 87 -8.11 -2.60 13.50
CA PHE A 87 -8.91 -3.42 14.43
C PHE A 87 -8.20 -4.77 14.60
N LYS A 88 -8.11 -5.25 15.82
CA LYS A 88 -7.64 -6.61 16.09
C LYS A 88 -8.60 -7.61 15.43
N VAL A 89 -8.06 -8.44 14.53
CA VAL A 89 -8.83 -9.50 13.85
C VAL A 89 -8.69 -10.82 14.59
N ASP A 90 -7.46 -11.12 15.06
CA ASP A 90 -7.12 -12.34 15.81
C ASP A 90 -5.83 -12.10 16.63
N ASP A 91 -5.27 -13.18 17.19
CA ASP A 91 -4.04 -13.11 17.98
C ASP A 91 -2.78 -12.87 17.13
N PHE A 92 -2.89 -12.95 15.81
CA PHE A 92 -1.76 -12.72 14.88
C PHE A 92 -1.64 -11.26 14.45
N GLY A 93 -2.73 -10.48 14.51
CA GLY A 93 -2.66 -9.09 14.12
C GLY A 93 -3.99 -8.38 13.91
N GLY A 94 -3.93 -7.23 13.24
CA GLY A 94 -5.06 -6.37 12.95
C GLY A 94 -5.07 -5.87 11.51
N TYR A 95 -6.24 -5.44 11.08
CA TYR A 95 -6.53 -4.92 9.74
C TYR A 95 -7.26 -3.58 9.81
N GLY A 96 -6.77 -2.60 9.07
CA GLY A 96 -7.41 -1.29 8.87
C GLY A 96 -7.93 -1.13 7.45
N TYR A 97 -7.84 0.06 6.88
CA TYR A 97 -8.20 0.29 5.47
C TYR A 97 -7.06 -0.15 4.54
N ALA A 98 -7.00 -1.45 4.25
CA ALA A 98 -5.93 -2.13 3.51
C ALA A 98 -4.54 -2.10 4.18
N VAL A 99 -4.40 -1.49 5.33
CA VAL A 99 -3.19 -1.48 6.15
C VAL A 99 -3.28 -2.59 7.18
N GLN A 100 -2.19 -3.30 7.38
CA GLN A 100 -2.12 -4.45 8.31
C GLN A 100 -1.03 -4.22 9.36
N LYS A 101 -1.18 -4.94 10.47
CA LYS A 101 -0.25 -4.94 11.59
C LYS A 101 -0.24 -6.30 12.25
N THR A 102 0.93 -6.82 12.58
CA THR A 102 1.06 -8.04 13.40
C THR A 102 1.22 -7.71 14.87
N ALA A 103 0.99 -8.70 15.75
CA ALA A 103 1.06 -8.52 17.19
C ALA A 103 2.45 -8.07 17.71
N TYR A 104 3.54 -8.40 17.00
CA TYR A 104 4.90 -8.01 17.39
C TYR A 104 5.34 -6.61 16.87
N MET A 105 4.54 -5.97 16.03
CA MET A 105 4.83 -4.62 15.51
C MET A 105 4.54 -3.55 16.55
N LYS A 106 5.42 -2.52 16.62
CA LYS A 106 5.21 -1.33 17.44
C LYS A 106 4.06 -0.50 16.90
N GLU A 107 3.59 0.45 17.70
CA GLU A 107 2.40 1.25 17.41
C GLU A 107 2.45 1.95 16.05
N ASN A 108 3.62 2.42 15.62
CA ASN A 108 3.83 3.13 14.35
C ASN A 108 4.34 2.25 13.20
N GLU A 109 4.37 0.93 13.35
CA GLU A 109 4.85 -0.02 12.35
C GLU A 109 3.68 -0.73 11.68
N PHE A 110 3.66 -0.74 10.35
CA PHE A 110 2.57 -1.28 9.53
C PHE A 110 3.08 -1.91 8.26
N TYR A 111 2.23 -2.68 7.59
CA TYR A 111 2.54 -3.20 6.26
C TYR A 111 1.31 -3.24 5.36
N LEU A 112 1.57 -3.25 4.05
CA LEU A 112 0.63 -3.53 2.98
C LEU A 112 1.06 -4.84 2.31
N VAL A 113 0.11 -5.68 1.95
CA VAL A 113 0.42 -6.94 1.25
C VAL A 113 -0.60 -7.22 0.16
N GLY A 114 -0.11 -7.75 -0.96
CA GLY A 114 -0.92 -8.24 -2.06
C GLY A 114 -0.91 -9.78 -2.16
N ALA A 115 -1.82 -10.34 -2.97
CA ALA A 115 -2.05 -11.78 -3.09
C ALA A 115 -0.84 -12.60 -3.58
N GLY A 116 0.17 -11.98 -4.18
CA GLY A 116 1.44 -12.63 -4.57
C GLY A 116 2.58 -12.36 -3.58
N ASP A 117 2.26 -12.05 -2.32
CA ASP A 117 3.23 -11.71 -1.27
C ASP A 117 4.09 -10.48 -1.59
N GLN A 118 3.57 -9.55 -2.41
CA GLN A 118 4.16 -8.22 -2.57
C GLN A 118 3.91 -7.45 -1.29
N THR A 119 4.96 -7.05 -0.61
CA THR A 119 4.85 -6.44 0.72
C THR A 119 5.59 -5.11 0.77
N VAL A 120 4.97 -4.14 1.44
CA VAL A 120 5.58 -2.85 1.76
C VAL A 120 5.45 -2.64 3.27
N VAL A 121 6.57 -2.61 3.96
CA VAL A 121 6.65 -2.32 5.40
C VAL A 121 7.06 -0.87 5.59
N PHE A 122 6.41 -0.15 6.50
CA PHE A 122 6.70 1.26 6.76
C PHE A 122 6.53 1.63 8.23
N ARG A 123 7.21 2.71 8.65
CA ARG A 123 7.10 3.30 10.00
C ARG A 123 6.64 4.74 9.89
N ILE A 124 5.49 5.05 10.50
CA ILE A 124 4.97 6.43 10.54
C ILE A 124 5.84 7.31 11.42
N GLY A 125 6.16 8.52 10.91
CA GLY A 125 7.00 9.49 11.60
C GLY A 125 8.50 9.20 11.49
N LYS A 126 8.89 8.14 10.76
CA LYS A 126 10.25 7.85 10.34
C LYS A 126 10.27 7.51 8.86
N PRO A 127 11.11 8.12 8.02
CA PRO A 127 11.13 7.86 6.57
C PRO A 127 11.81 6.52 6.25
N GLN A 128 11.32 5.44 6.84
CA GLN A 128 11.84 4.08 6.66
C GLN A 128 10.77 3.22 6.00
N VAL A 129 11.11 2.66 4.85
CA VAL A 129 10.25 1.78 4.06
C VAL A 129 11.09 0.65 3.45
N ILE A 130 10.60 -0.56 3.56
CA ILE A 130 11.15 -1.72 2.85
C ILE A 130 10.04 -2.35 2.01
N ALA A 131 10.27 -2.49 0.72
CA ALA A 131 9.38 -3.18 -0.20
C ALA A 131 10.06 -4.44 -0.73
N PHE A 132 9.33 -5.56 -0.77
CA PHE A 132 9.85 -6.83 -1.25
C PHE A 132 8.77 -7.72 -1.88
N HIS A 133 9.22 -8.74 -2.58
CA HIS A 133 8.42 -9.82 -3.16
C HIS A 133 8.86 -11.14 -2.54
N ALA A 134 7.93 -11.90 -1.97
CA ALA A 134 8.21 -13.19 -1.34
C ALA A 134 7.81 -14.40 -2.21
N ALA A 135 7.45 -14.19 -3.47
CA ALA A 135 7.16 -15.20 -4.49
C ALA A 135 6.05 -16.22 -4.13
N GLY A 136 5.10 -15.85 -3.30
CA GLY A 136 3.93 -16.67 -2.96
C GLY A 136 4.17 -17.65 -1.80
N ALA A 137 3.15 -18.45 -1.49
CA ALA A 137 3.16 -19.47 -0.46
C ALA A 137 3.32 -18.97 1.01
N GLY A 138 2.86 -17.72 1.30
CA GLY A 138 2.92 -17.16 2.66
C GLY A 138 4.33 -16.72 3.08
N GLY A 139 5.26 -16.64 2.13
CA GLY A 139 6.66 -16.28 2.39
C GLY A 139 6.85 -14.89 2.99
N HIS A 140 5.89 -13.97 2.77
CA HIS A 140 5.95 -12.64 3.36
C HIS A 140 5.94 -12.68 4.90
N LEU A 141 5.16 -13.56 5.51
CA LEU A 141 5.09 -13.67 6.99
C LEU A 141 6.43 -14.12 7.59
N GLY A 142 7.13 -15.04 6.93
CA GLY A 142 8.46 -15.49 7.36
C GLY A 142 9.51 -14.37 7.28
N LEU A 143 9.45 -13.53 6.25
CA LEU A 143 10.37 -12.40 6.07
C LEU A 143 9.99 -11.16 6.87
N LEU A 144 8.70 -10.97 7.15
CA LEU A 144 8.17 -9.74 7.72
C LEU A 144 8.82 -9.40 9.07
N LYS A 145 9.00 -10.42 9.95
CA LYS A 145 9.66 -10.20 11.24
C LYS A 145 11.09 -9.74 11.08
N THR A 146 11.86 -10.41 10.22
CA THR A 146 13.26 -10.04 9.93
C THR A 146 13.36 -8.61 9.38
N VAL A 147 12.47 -8.25 8.44
CA VAL A 147 12.42 -6.90 7.87
C VAL A 147 12.11 -5.84 8.93
N VAL A 148 11.15 -6.10 9.81
CA VAL A 148 10.81 -5.20 10.92
C VAL A 148 11.97 -5.06 11.91
N ASP A 149 12.67 -6.15 12.22
CA ASP A 149 13.82 -6.12 13.12
C ASP A 149 14.96 -5.29 12.51
N ILE A 150 15.28 -5.47 11.23
CA ILE A 150 16.26 -4.63 10.49
C ILE A 150 15.88 -3.14 10.56
N MET A 151 14.61 -2.80 10.34
CA MET A 151 14.13 -1.40 10.43
C MET A 151 14.24 -0.79 11.83
N ARG A 152 14.49 -1.60 12.87
CA ARG A 152 14.64 -1.13 14.27
C ARG A 152 16.09 -0.91 14.68
N GLU A 153 17.04 -1.44 13.90
CA GLU A 153 18.48 -1.30 14.18
C GLU A 153 19.00 0.13 13.90
N ASP A 154 18.26 0.91 13.10
CA ASP A 154 18.51 2.33 12.78
C ASP A 154 17.69 3.27 13.70
#